data_7fa0039123fcd37f211553cd50fd946c
#
_entry.id   7fa0039123fcd37f211553cd50fd946c
#
_cell.length_a   1.000
_cell.length_b   1.000
_cell.length_c   1.000
_cell.angle_alpha   90.00
_cell.angle_beta   90.00
_cell.angle_gamma   90.00
#
_symmetry.space_group_name_H-M   'P 1'
#
loop_
_entity.id
_entity.type
_entity.pdbx_description
1 polymer ?
#
loop_
_entity_poly.entity_id
_entity_poly.type
_entity_poly.pdbx_seq_one_letter_code
_entity_poly.pdbx_strand_id
1 'polypeptide(L)'
;MRKIGIIGMGHVGSTLAHIIIDRGMVDEIVLLDVDQKHLTAESLDFRDAQSFLTHHTKILAGSYRDLSDADIVVSTFGNVNLTAKTGDRFAELKFNLEQIQAMADQLKAAKFNGVFLTITNPVDVITSVYQKTLGLSKTQVFGTGTYLDTSRLKREIGERFDVDPRAVSGFVVGEHGDSQFPAWSSIKVLEQPILKIAEERDIDVTDLEQATKRAAFDVIDGKGYTNIAIASAAAVLIDMILTDSHGEAIVSRYNDKLGCYISLPAIIGREGDRP
;
A
#
# COMPACT_ATOMS: atom_id res chain seq x y z
N MET A 1 -19.97 8.82 8.44
CA MET A 1 -18.70 9.35 8.99
C MET A 1 -17.61 8.45 8.43
N ARG A 2 -16.63 9.01 7.75
CA ARG A 2 -15.50 8.23 7.19
C ARG A 2 -14.48 8.00 8.29
N LYS A 3 -14.23 6.73 8.58
CA LYS A 3 -13.34 6.34 9.68
C LYS A 3 -12.32 5.32 9.23
N ILE A 4 -11.05 5.53 9.54
CA ILE A 4 -10.01 4.56 9.25
C ILE A 4 -9.16 4.25 10.48
N GLY A 5 -8.55 3.07 10.47
CA GLY A 5 -7.52 2.66 11.41
C GLY A 5 -6.16 2.45 10.74
N ILE A 6 -5.08 2.87 11.37
CA ILE A 6 -3.71 2.55 10.95
C ILE A 6 -3.03 1.76 12.06
N ILE A 7 -2.54 0.57 11.74
CA ILE A 7 -1.83 -0.31 12.66
C ILE A 7 -0.34 -0.31 12.31
N GLY A 8 0.48 0.24 13.21
CA GLY A 8 1.90 0.50 13.03
C GLY A 8 2.16 1.97 12.68
N MET A 9 2.75 2.72 13.63
CA MET A 9 3.06 4.14 13.45
C MET A 9 4.55 4.39 13.20
N GLY A 10 5.18 3.46 12.46
CA GLY A 10 6.52 3.66 11.93
C GLY A 10 6.55 4.65 10.76
N HIS A 11 7.67 4.70 10.03
CA HIS A 11 7.84 5.66 8.92
C HIS A 11 6.69 5.65 7.89
N VAL A 12 6.16 4.49 7.54
CA VAL A 12 5.08 4.37 6.55
C VAL A 12 3.74 4.81 7.17
N GLY A 13 3.41 4.31 8.37
CA GLY A 13 2.15 4.62 9.03
C GLY A 13 2.01 6.09 9.38
N SER A 14 3.05 6.72 9.95
CA SER A 14 3.07 8.15 10.24
C SER A 14 2.96 9.00 8.97
N THR A 15 3.66 8.61 7.90
CA THR A 15 3.55 9.34 6.62
C THR A 15 2.15 9.20 6.02
N LEU A 16 1.54 8.01 6.09
CA LEU A 16 0.18 7.78 5.61
C LEU A 16 -0.84 8.58 6.43
N ALA A 17 -0.73 8.54 7.77
CA ALA A 17 -1.58 9.32 8.66
C ALA A 17 -1.49 10.82 8.34
N HIS A 18 -0.27 11.35 8.14
CA HIS A 18 -0.07 12.73 7.74
C HIS A 18 -0.79 13.06 6.43
N ILE A 19 -0.62 12.26 5.37
CA ILE A 19 -1.28 12.49 4.08
C ILE A 19 -2.80 12.51 4.22
N ILE A 20 -3.36 11.59 4.99
CA ILE A 20 -4.80 11.46 5.19
C ILE A 20 -5.36 12.66 5.97
N ILE A 21 -4.68 13.06 7.03
CA ILE A 21 -5.05 14.20 7.88
C ILE A 21 -4.89 15.50 7.09
N ASP A 22 -3.76 15.70 6.42
CA ASP A 22 -3.47 16.91 5.64
C ASP A 22 -4.47 17.13 4.50
N ARG A 23 -4.93 16.06 3.85
CA ARG A 23 -5.92 16.13 2.78
C ARG A 23 -7.38 16.13 3.23
N GLY A 24 -7.66 15.98 4.53
CA GLY A 24 -9.02 15.90 5.06
C GLY A 24 -9.84 14.73 4.50
N MET A 25 -9.18 13.58 4.30
CA MET A 25 -9.81 12.44 3.66
C MET A 25 -10.84 11.75 4.55
N VAL A 26 -10.70 11.87 5.88
CA VAL A 26 -11.54 11.17 6.87
C VAL A 26 -12.01 12.10 7.98
N ASP A 27 -13.12 11.72 8.61
CA ASP A 27 -13.67 12.43 9.77
C ASP A 27 -13.03 11.96 11.09
N GLU A 28 -12.62 10.67 11.14
CA GLU A 28 -11.95 10.08 12.30
C GLU A 28 -10.82 9.14 11.85
N ILE A 29 -9.67 9.23 12.53
CA ILE A 29 -8.54 8.32 12.36
C ILE A 29 -8.14 7.71 13.70
N VAL A 30 -8.01 6.38 13.73
CA VAL A 30 -7.57 5.62 14.90
C VAL A 30 -6.15 5.12 14.63
N LEU A 31 -5.20 5.53 15.43
CA LEU A 31 -3.80 5.17 15.34
C LEU A 31 -3.48 4.10 16.38
N LEU A 32 -2.80 3.04 15.97
CA LEU A 32 -2.38 1.95 16.84
C LEU A 32 -0.90 1.64 16.65
N ASP A 33 -0.21 1.45 17.76
CA ASP A 33 1.17 0.94 17.78
C ASP A 33 1.41 0.14 19.08
N VAL A 34 2.36 -0.77 19.03
CA VAL A 34 2.81 -1.52 20.22
C VAL A 34 3.59 -0.63 21.18
N ASP A 35 4.33 0.35 20.67
CA ASP A 35 5.00 1.39 21.46
C ASP A 35 4.02 2.53 21.80
N GLN A 36 3.41 2.42 22.98
CA GLN A 36 2.42 3.40 23.45
C GLN A 36 2.99 4.80 23.66
N LYS A 37 4.28 4.92 23.98
CA LYS A 37 4.94 6.21 24.13
C LYS A 37 5.11 6.89 22.78
N HIS A 38 5.55 6.14 21.76
CA HIS A 38 5.66 6.63 20.40
C HIS A 38 4.27 7.01 19.85
N LEU A 39 3.28 6.13 20.00
CA LEU A 39 1.90 6.38 19.57
C LEU A 39 1.31 7.67 20.17
N THR A 40 1.55 7.88 21.47
CA THR A 40 1.07 9.09 22.14
C THR A 40 1.74 10.36 21.57
N ALA A 41 3.06 10.31 21.33
CA ALA A 41 3.80 11.43 20.76
C ALA A 41 3.35 11.77 19.34
N GLU A 42 3.22 10.77 18.46
CA GLU A 42 2.68 10.93 17.10
C GLU A 42 1.27 11.54 17.11
N SER A 43 0.40 11.02 17.98
CA SER A 43 -0.97 11.51 18.09
C SER A 43 -1.05 12.97 18.58
N LEU A 44 -0.14 13.40 19.46
CA LEU A 44 -0.06 14.79 19.91
C LEU A 44 0.41 15.70 18.79
N ASP A 45 1.48 15.32 18.08
CA ASP A 45 2.04 16.11 16.98
C ASP A 45 0.99 16.33 15.85
N PHE A 46 0.25 15.28 15.49
CA PHE A 46 -0.86 15.41 14.55
C PHE A 46 -1.99 16.33 15.05
N ARG A 47 -2.31 16.31 16.33
CA ARG A 47 -3.32 17.23 16.91
C ARG A 47 -2.85 18.67 16.91
N ASP A 48 -1.58 18.91 17.19
CA ASP A 48 -0.99 20.24 17.16
C ASP A 48 -1.02 20.82 15.74
N ALA A 49 -0.75 19.98 14.72
CA ALA A 49 -0.81 20.36 13.31
C ALA A 49 -2.20 20.83 12.85
N GLN A 50 -3.29 20.32 13.47
CA GLN A 50 -4.66 20.62 13.02
C GLN A 50 -5.02 22.12 13.05
N SER A 51 -4.37 22.89 13.91
CA SER A 51 -4.60 24.34 13.96
C SER A 51 -4.20 25.08 12.68
N PHE A 52 -3.43 24.44 11.81
CA PHE A 52 -2.95 24.98 10.54
C PHE A 52 -3.69 24.40 9.32
N LEU A 53 -4.62 23.46 9.53
CA LEU A 53 -5.37 22.79 8.44
C LEU A 53 -6.72 23.48 8.20
N THR A 54 -7.25 23.30 6.99
CA THR A 54 -8.56 23.86 6.58
C THR A 54 -9.75 22.96 6.93
N HIS A 55 -9.50 21.78 7.46
CA HIS A 55 -10.48 20.79 7.88
C HIS A 55 -10.07 20.20 9.22
N HIS A 56 -10.97 19.44 9.83
CA HIS A 56 -10.73 18.83 11.14
C HIS A 56 -10.93 17.32 11.04
N THR A 57 -9.95 16.56 11.54
CA THR A 57 -10.01 15.10 11.69
C THR A 57 -9.92 14.75 13.18
N LYS A 58 -10.85 13.97 13.70
CA LYS A 58 -10.74 13.44 15.06
C LYS A 58 -9.63 12.38 15.10
N ILE A 59 -8.58 12.63 15.89
CA ILE A 59 -7.39 11.76 15.98
C ILE A 59 -7.39 11.03 17.33
N LEU A 60 -7.36 9.70 17.29
CA LEU A 60 -7.35 8.85 18.48
C LEU A 60 -6.07 8.00 18.51
N ALA A 61 -5.29 8.10 19.59
CA ALA A 61 -4.40 7.03 20.00
C ALA A 61 -5.29 5.96 20.64
N GLY A 62 -5.70 4.96 19.84
CA GLY A 62 -6.82 4.09 20.17
C GLY A 62 -6.42 2.65 20.46
N SER A 63 -7.43 1.81 20.47
CA SER A 63 -7.34 0.37 20.62
C SER A 63 -8.08 -0.34 19.49
N TYR A 64 -7.92 -1.66 19.37
CA TYR A 64 -8.63 -2.44 18.36
C TYR A 64 -10.16 -2.35 18.50
N ARG A 65 -10.69 -2.09 19.71
CA ARG A 65 -12.15 -1.90 19.94
C ARG A 65 -12.68 -0.68 19.21
N ASP A 66 -11.85 0.34 19.04
CA ASP A 66 -12.21 1.58 18.36
C ASP A 66 -12.30 1.40 16.82
N LEU A 67 -11.93 0.22 16.30
CA LEU A 67 -12.00 -0.12 14.88
C LEU A 67 -13.26 -0.86 14.46
N SER A 68 -14.20 -1.08 15.38
CA SER A 68 -15.43 -1.86 15.12
C SER A 68 -16.29 -1.31 13.99
N ASP A 69 -16.30 -0.01 13.80
CA ASP A 69 -17.05 0.75 12.80
C ASP A 69 -16.16 1.46 11.77
N ALA A 70 -14.90 1.06 11.69
CA ALA A 70 -13.98 1.63 10.70
C ALA A 70 -14.32 1.13 9.29
N ASP A 71 -14.34 2.04 8.31
CA ASP A 71 -14.51 1.69 6.90
C ASP A 71 -13.29 0.93 6.37
N ILE A 72 -12.10 1.32 6.82
CA ILE A 72 -10.82 0.75 6.37
C ILE A 72 -9.89 0.57 7.57
N VAL A 73 -9.18 -0.55 7.59
CA VAL A 73 -7.99 -0.73 8.46
C VAL A 73 -6.78 -0.99 7.58
N VAL A 74 -5.70 -0.26 7.84
CA VAL A 74 -4.43 -0.38 7.12
C VAL A 74 -3.38 -0.97 8.04
N SER A 75 -2.72 -2.04 7.58
CA SER A 75 -1.56 -2.63 8.26
C SER A 75 -0.28 -2.14 7.62
N THR A 76 0.54 -1.46 8.42
CA THR A 76 1.84 -0.90 8.00
C THR A 76 3.00 -1.37 8.88
N PHE A 77 2.73 -2.27 9.83
CA PHE A 77 3.80 -2.75 10.70
C PHE A 77 4.75 -3.68 9.95
N GLY A 78 5.99 -3.72 10.40
CA GLY A 78 7.05 -4.58 9.87
C GLY A 78 8.35 -4.28 10.60
N ASN A 79 9.30 -5.18 10.53
CA ASN A 79 10.62 -4.98 11.11
C ASN A 79 11.72 -5.15 10.07
N VAL A 80 11.86 -4.14 9.20
CA VAL A 80 12.87 -4.09 8.13
C VAL A 80 14.29 -4.35 8.68
N ASN A 81 14.56 -4.01 9.96
CA ASN A 81 15.85 -4.24 10.60
C ASN A 81 16.20 -5.74 10.74
N LEU A 82 15.21 -6.63 10.78
CA LEU A 82 15.47 -8.07 10.82
C LEU A 82 16.05 -8.57 9.50
N THR A 83 15.45 -8.19 8.38
CA THR A 83 15.98 -8.53 7.05
C THR A 83 17.33 -7.87 6.80
N ALA A 84 17.52 -6.61 7.19
CA ALA A 84 18.78 -5.89 7.02
C ALA A 84 19.91 -6.51 7.84
N LYS A 85 19.64 -7.03 9.05
CA LYS A 85 20.65 -7.65 9.94
C LYS A 85 20.96 -9.09 9.57
N THR A 86 19.99 -9.85 9.10
CA THR A 86 20.13 -11.30 8.90
C THR A 86 20.32 -11.67 7.42
N GLY A 87 19.97 -10.78 6.47
CA GLY A 87 19.85 -11.10 5.05
C GLY A 87 18.73 -12.09 4.75
N ASP A 88 17.93 -12.47 5.75
CA ASP A 88 16.91 -13.51 5.67
C ASP A 88 15.50 -12.88 5.69
N ARG A 89 14.84 -12.89 4.54
CA ARG A 89 13.44 -12.45 4.40
C ARG A 89 12.46 -13.34 5.19
N PHE A 90 12.82 -14.60 5.50
CA PHE A 90 11.98 -15.49 6.29
C PHE A 90 12.00 -15.14 7.79
N ALA A 91 13.05 -14.50 8.30
CA ALA A 91 13.09 -14.06 9.69
C ALA A 91 12.04 -12.96 9.95
N GLU A 92 11.89 -12.01 9.03
CA GLU A 92 10.85 -10.99 9.09
C GLU A 92 9.45 -11.60 8.94
N LEU A 93 9.28 -12.54 8.02
CA LEU A 93 8.00 -13.23 7.81
C LEU A 93 7.55 -13.95 9.09
N LYS A 94 8.43 -14.70 9.76
CA LYS A 94 8.09 -15.40 11.00
C LYS A 94 7.64 -14.43 12.10
N PHE A 95 8.38 -13.36 12.31
CA PHE A 95 8.00 -12.29 13.24
C PHE A 95 6.63 -11.71 12.91
N ASN A 96 6.39 -11.40 11.65
CA ASN A 96 5.12 -10.83 11.20
C ASN A 96 3.96 -11.80 11.41
N LEU A 97 4.13 -13.11 11.17
CA LEU A 97 3.07 -14.10 11.35
C LEU A 97 2.57 -14.19 12.80
N GLU A 98 3.47 -14.15 13.79
CA GLU A 98 3.10 -14.15 15.20
C GLU A 98 2.29 -12.90 15.59
N GLN A 99 2.68 -11.74 15.08
CA GLN A 99 1.98 -10.47 15.32
C GLN A 99 0.61 -10.42 14.61
N ILE A 100 0.51 -10.97 13.41
CA ILE A 100 -0.73 -11.02 12.62
C ILE A 100 -1.81 -11.81 13.35
N GLN A 101 -1.47 -12.96 13.95
CA GLN A 101 -2.45 -13.76 14.66
C GLN A 101 -3.06 -12.99 15.84
N ALA A 102 -2.19 -12.39 16.68
CA ALA A 102 -2.65 -11.61 17.83
C ALA A 102 -3.52 -10.40 17.43
N MET A 103 -3.15 -9.71 16.34
CA MET A 103 -3.90 -8.59 15.81
C MET A 103 -5.25 -9.03 15.26
N ALA A 104 -5.28 -10.11 14.47
CA ALA A 104 -6.51 -10.61 13.87
C ALA A 104 -7.53 -11.05 14.92
N ASP A 105 -7.08 -11.66 16.01
CA ASP A 105 -7.97 -12.04 17.11
C ASP A 105 -8.61 -10.81 17.77
N GLN A 106 -7.85 -9.73 17.92
CA GLN A 106 -8.38 -8.47 18.46
C GLN A 106 -9.36 -7.78 17.49
N LEU A 107 -9.07 -7.76 16.18
CA LEU A 107 -9.98 -7.21 15.18
C LEU A 107 -11.29 -8.00 15.07
N LYS A 108 -11.22 -9.34 15.17
CA LYS A 108 -12.41 -10.21 15.26
C LYS A 108 -13.22 -9.92 16.53
N ALA A 109 -12.55 -9.79 17.67
CA ALA A 109 -13.22 -9.45 18.92
C ALA A 109 -13.91 -8.08 18.87
N ALA A 110 -13.32 -7.13 18.14
CA ALA A 110 -13.91 -5.84 17.84
C ALA A 110 -15.06 -5.92 16.80
N LYS A 111 -15.23 -7.05 16.12
CA LYS A 111 -16.21 -7.25 15.04
C LYS A 111 -15.98 -6.33 13.83
N PHE A 112 -14.72 -6.01 13.55
CA PHE A 112 -14.36 -5.26 12.34
C PHE A 112 -14.85 -6.00 11.07
N ASN A 113 -15.48 -5.27 10.15
CA ASN A 113 -16.04 -5.82 8.91
C ASN A 113 -15.85 -4.87 7.71
N GLY A 114 -14.92 -3.93 7.80
CA GLY A 114 -14.55 -3.03 6.71
C GLY A 114 -13.52 -3.65 5.75
N VAL A 115 -12.90 -2.81 4.95
CA VAL A 115 -11.80 -3.19 4.04
C VAL A 115 -10.48 -3.23 4.80
N PHE A 116 -9.69 -4.28 4.59
CA PHE A 116 -8.37 -4.43 5.18
C PHE A 116 -7.29 -4.29 4.11
N LEU A 117 -6.51 -3.22 4.18
CA LEU A 117 -5.41 -2.92 3.26
C LEU A 117 -4.06 -3.29 3.87
N THR A 118 -3.28 -4.11 3.18
CA THR A 118 -1.95 -4.56 3.62
C THR A 118 -0.84 -3.82 2.88
N ILE A 119 0.10 -3.26 3.64
CA ILE A 119 1.36 -2.70 3.12
C ILE A 119 2.57 -3.55 3.56
N THR A 120 2.40 -4.30 4.65
CA THR A 120 3.44 -5.14 5.28
C THR A 120 3.99 -6.18 4.30
N ASN A 121 5.32 -6.29 4.21
CA ASN A 121 6.01 -7.27 3.36
C ASN A 121 6.29 -8.61 4.08
N PRO A 122 6.40 -9.72 3.28
CA PRO A 122 6.11 -9.84 1.84
C PRO A 122 4.60 -9.77 1.56
N VAL A 123 4.19 -8.74 0.83
CA VAL A 123 2.78 -8.29 0.80
C VAL A 123 1.80 -9.35 0.30
N ASP A 124 2.14 -10.14 -0.72
CA ASP A 124 1.23 -11.15 -1.28
C ASP A 124 0.97 -12.28 -0.27
N VAL A 125 2.02 -12.74 0.42
CA VAL A 125 1.93 -13.78 1.45
C VAL A 125 1.18 -13.26 2.68
N ILE A 126 1.55 -12.08 3.15
CA ILE A 126 0.93 -11.46 4.34
C ILE A 126 -0.55 -11.17 4.11
N THR A 127 -0.93 -10.69 2.91
CA THR A 127 -2.34 -10.49 2.54
C THR A 127 -3.13 -11.80 2.58
N SER A 128 -2.54 -12.91 2.08
CA SER A 128 -3.15 -14.25 2.17
C SER A 128 -3.36 -14.70 3.62
N VAL A 129 -2.39 -14.41 4.49
CA VAL A 129 -2.48 -14.75 5.92
C VAL A 129 -3.58 -13.93 6.59
N TYR A 130 -3.62 -12.62 6.35
CA TYR A 130 -4.66 -11.75 6.89
C TYR A 130 -6.06 -12.20 6.47
N GLN A 131 -6.27 -12.49 5.19
CA GLN A 131 -7.58 -12.90 4.70
C GLN A 131 -8.08 -14.16 5.43
N LYS A 132 -7.22 -15.18 5.56
CA LYS A 132 -7.55 -16.43 6.27
C LYS A 132 -7.78 -16.21 7.76
N THR A 133 -6.93 -15.39 8.37
CA THR A 133 -6.95 -15.19 9.83
C THR A 133 -8.10 -14.28 10.24
N LEU A 134 -8.39 -13.20 9.50
CA LEU A 134 -9.52 -12.30 9.77
C LEU A 134 -10.87 -12.93 9.46
N GLY A 135 -10.93 -13.82 8.47
CA GLY A 135 -12.19 -14.43 8.01
C GLY A 135 -13.08 -13.48 7.22
N LEU A 136 -12.55 -12.34 6.77
CA LEU A 136 -13.20 -11.42 5.85
C LEU A 136 -13.27 -12.02 4.43
N SER A 137 -14.12 -11.48 3.56
CA SER A 137 -14.16 -11.92 2.15
C SER A 137 -12.84 -11.63 1.45
N LYS A 138 -12.57 -12.36 0.36
CA LYS A 138 -11.35 -12.16 -0.45
C LYS A 138 -11.30 -10.76 -1.07
N THR A 139 -12.45 -10.15 -1.34
CA THR A 139 -12.56 -8.80 -1.90
C THR A 139 -12.30 -7.71 -0.86
N GLN A 140 -12.58 -7.97 0.42
CA GLN A 140 -12.33 -7.02 1.50
C GLN A 140 -10.86 -6.96 1.93
N VAL A 141 -10.03 -7.94 1.57
CA VAL A 141 -8.63 -8.02 2.01
C VAL A 141 -7.71 -8.02 0.79
N PHE A 142 -6.95 -6.97 0.61
CA PHE A 142 -5.98 -6.88 -0.47
C PHE A 142 -4.74 -6.08 -0.04
N GLY A 143 -3.67 -6.22 -0.79
CA GLY A 143 -2.40 -5.52 -0.52
C GLY A 143 -2.08 -4.48 -1.58
N THR A 144 -1.17 -3.57 -1.27
CA THR A 144 -0.70 -2.57 -2.24
C THR A 144 -0.02 -3.19 -3.45
N GLY A 145 0.49 -4.43 -3.34
CA GLY A 145 1.10 -5.17 -4.43
C GLY A 145 2.13 -4.37 -5.20
N THR A 146 2.09 -4.46 -6.51
CA THR A 146 2.98 -3.75 -7.44
C THR A 146 2.49 -2.33 -7.81
N TYR A 147 1.60 -1.72 -7.02
CA TYR A 147 1.11 -0.38 -7.31
C TYR A 147 2.23 0.67 -7.26
N LEU A 148 3.11 0.57 -6.25
CA LEU A 148 4.30 1.41 -6.18
C LEU A 148 5.30 1.09 -7.28
N ASP A 149 5.49 -0.18 -7.65
CA ASP A 149 6.40 -0.56 -8.73
C ASP A 149 5.90 -0.03 -10.07
N THR A 150 4.59 -0.01 -10.27
CA THR A 150 3.95 0.66 -11.42
C THR A 150 4.27 2.16 -11.45
N SER A 151 4.25 2.83 -10.30
CA SER A 151 4.64 4.25 -10.21
C SER A 151 6.12 4.46 -10.55
N ARG A 152 6.99 3.56 -10.11
CA ARG A 152 8.43 3.57 -10.45
C ARG A 152 8.63 3.39 -11.95
N LEU A 153 7.94 2.41 -12.56
CA LEU A 153 7.98 2.22 -14.01
C LEU A 153 7.52 3.46 -14.77
N LYS A 154 6.41 4.08 -14.33
CA LYS A 154 5.92 5.31 -14.95
C LYS A 154 6.92 6.46 -14.85
N ARG A 155 7.66 6.56 -13.75
CA ARG A 155 8.74 7.54 -13.60
C ARG A 155 9.88 7.25 -14.57
N GLU A 156 10.37 6.01 -14.64
CA GLU A 156 11.45 5.63 -15.56
C GLU A 156 11.07 5.90 -17.03
N ILE A 157 9.83 5.56 -17.41
CA ILE A 157 9.30 5.86 -18.74
C ILE A 157 9.20 7.37 -18.95
N GLY A 158 8.67 8.09 -17.96
CA GLY A 158 8.52 9.55 -18.03
C GLY A 158 9.86 10.25 -18.29
N GLU A 159 10.89 9.90 -17.54
CA GLU A 159 12.24 10.41 -17.70
C GLU A 159 12.86 10.04 -19.06
N ARG A 160 12.68 8.78 -19.51
CA ARG A 160 13.26 8.30 -20.76
C ARG A 160 12.58 8.88 -22.01
N PHE A 161 11.27 9.12 -21.95
CA PHE A 161 10.47 9.62 -23.07
C PHE A 161 10.19 11.12 -23.01
N ASP A 162 10.66 11.81 -21.97
CA ASP A 162 10.44 13.24 -21.72
C ASP A 162 8.93 13.58 -21.66
N VAL A 163 8.21 12.83 -20.81
CA VAL A 163 6.77 13.03 -20.57
C VAL A 163 6.46 12.98 -19.07
N ASP A 164 5.38 13.63 -18.66
CA ASP A 164 4.89 13.49 -17.29
C ASP A 164 4.54 12.00 -17.00
N PRO A 165 4.98 11.41 -15.88
CA PRO A 165 4.62 10.03 -15.51
C PRO A 165 3.12 9.76 -15.51
N ARG A 166 2.28 10.77 -15.32
CA ARG A 166 0.80 10.67 -15.41
C ARG A 166 0.29 10.45 -16.82
N ALA A 167 1.11 10.73 -17.84
CA ALA A 167 0.80 10.44 -19.24
C ALA A 167 1.10 8.98 -19.63
N VAL A 168 1.61 8.17 -18.69
CA VAL A 168 1.90 6.75 -18.88
C VAL A 168 0.77 5.92 -18.25
N SER A 169 0.14 5.06 -19.04
CA SER A 169 -0.84 4.07 -18.60
C SER A 169 -0.26 2.65 -18.61
N GLY A 170 -0.91 1.72 -17.89
CA GLY A 170 -0.47 0.33 -17.76
C GLY A 170 0.18 0.03 -16.41
N PHE A 171 0.57 -1.23 -16.21
CA PHE A 171 0.92 -1.77 -14.90
C PHE A 171 2.13 -2.69 -14.92
N VAL A 172 2.83 -2.74 -13.77
CA VAL A 172 3.68 -3.86 -13.38
C VAL A 172 2.81 -4.89 -12.71
N VAL A 173 2.86 -6.14 -13.12
CA VAL A 173 2.01 -7.24 -12.64
C VAL A 173 2.86 -8.36 -12.03
N GLY A 174 2.21 -9.29 -11.34
CA GLY A 174 2.89 -10.46 -10.76
C GLY A 174 3.10 -10.34 -9.26
N GLU A 175 4.06 -11.06 -8.73
CA GLU A 175 4.47 -10.99 -7.33
C GLU A 175 5.15 -9.63 -7.05
N HIS A 176 4.89 -9.04 -5.89
CA HIS A 176 5.71 -7.91 -5.44
C HIS A 176 7.09 -8.40 -4.99
N GLY A 177 8.00 -8.56 -5.93
CA GLY A 177 9.33 -9.13 -5.75
C GLY A 177 10.11 -9.22 -7.06
N ASP A 178 11.07 -10.16 -7.11
CA ASP A 178 11.98 -10.28 -8.27
C ASP A 178 11.26 -10.80 -9.53
N SER A 179 10.14 -11.52 -9.38
CA SER A 179 9.36 -12.08 -10.49
C SER A 179 8.32 -11.12 -11.09
N GLN A 180 8.19 -9.90 -10.55
CA GLN A 180 7.31 -8.89 -11.14
C GLN A 180 7.78 -8.48 -12.55
N PHE A 181 6.85 -8.13 -13.40
CA PHE A 181 7.17 -7.68 -14.75
C PHE A 181 6.17 -6.65 -15.28
N PRO A 182 6.62 -5.70 -16.11
CA PRO A 182 5.73 -4.77 -16.80
C PRO A 182 4.87 -5.50 -17.84
N ALA A 183 3.58 -5.22 -17.87
CA ALA A 183 2.67 -5.75 -18.88
C ALA A 183 2.84 -4.96 -20.20
N TRP A 184 4.00 -5.09 -20.85
CA TRP A 184 4.45 -4.27 -21.98
C TRP A 184 3.40 -4.08 -23.06
N SER A 185 2.62 -5.12 -23.39
CA SER A 185 1.59 -5.08 -24.41
C SER A 185 0.41 -4.12 -24.08
N SER A 186 0.24 -3.75 -22.81
CA SER A 186 -0.81 -2.87 -22.32
C SER A 186 -0.31 -1.46 -21.96
N ILE A 187 1.02 -1.27 -21.90
CA ILE A 187 1.60 0.02 -21.51
C ILE A 187 1.55 0.99 -22.68
N LYS A 188 1.08 2.20 -22.40
CA LYS A 188 0.98 3.28 -23.37
C LYS A 188 1.59 4.56 -22.83
N VAL A 189 2.12 5.37 -23.72
CA VAL A 189 2.60 6.73 -23.48
C VAL A 189 1.78 7.67 -24.38
N LEU A 190 1.05 8.62 -23.81
CA LEU A 190 0.14 9.49 -24.57
C LEU A 190 -0.78 8.68 -25.50
N GLU A 191 -1.38 7.60 -24.99
CA GLU A 191 -2.25 6.66 -25.72
C GLU A 191 -1.58 5.84 -26.85
N GLN A 192 -0.28 5.99 -27.08
CA GLN A 192 0.45 5.18 -28.05
C GLN A 192 1.11 3.97 -27.38
N PRO A 193 1.07 2.77 -27.99
CA PRO A 193 1.75 1.58 -27.45
C PRO A 193 3.24 1.83 -27.25
N ILE A 194 3.74 1.56 -26.03
CA ILE A 194 5.15 1.85 -25.70
C ILE A 194 6.14 1.10 -26.58
N LEU A 195 5.84 -0.17 -26.91
CA LEU A 195 6.76 -0.97 -27.75
C LEU A 195 7.02 -0.34 -29.11
N LYS A 196 5.98 0.28 -29.70
CA LYS A 196 6.11 0.97 -30.99
C LYS A 196 7.00 2.21 -30.87
N ILE A 197 6.73 3.08 -29.90
CA ILE A 197 7.54 4.31 -29.75
C ILE A 197 8.95 4.06 -29.22
N ALA A 198 9.15 2.97 -28.49
CA ALA A 198 10.48 2.53 -28.05
C ALA A 198 11.33 2.08 -29.25
N GLU A 199 10.74 1.31 -30.16
CA GLU A 199 11.40 0.91 -31.42
C GLU A 199 11.75 2.14 -32.28
N GLU A 200 10.82 3.08 -32.44
CA GLU A 200 11.04 4.34 -33.20
C GLU A 200 12.17 5.22 -32.61
N ARG A 201 12.42 5.13 -31.32
CA ARG A 201 13.42 5.94 -30.56
C ARG A 201 14.68 5.17 -30.19
N ASP A 202 14.82 3.93 -30.60
CA ASP A 202 15.95 3.04 -30.24
C ASP A 202 16.12 2.91 -28.70
N ILE A 203 15.01 2.72 -27.99
CA ILE A 203 14.97 2.56 -26.54
C ILE A 203 14.75 1.10 -26.20
N ASP A 204 15.66 0.49 -25.40
CA ASP A 204 15.47 -0.85 -24.89
C ASP A 204 14.57 -0.83 -23.63
N VAL A 205 13.38 -1.44 -23.74
CA VAL A 205 12.43 -1.54 -22.61
C VAL A 205 12.93 -2.44 -21.48
N THR A 206 13.90 -3.32 -21.75
CA THR A 206 14.52 -4.18 -20.72
C THR A 206 15.29 -3.34 -19.69
N ASP A 207 15.93 -2.26 -20.10
CA ASP A 207 16.60 -1.32 -19.20
C ASP A 207 15.62 -0.66 -18.25
N LEU A 208 14.41 -0.31 -18.73
CA LEU A 208 13.34 0.27 -17.91
C LEU A 208 12.82 -0.71 -16.86
N GLU A 209 12.69 -1.99 -17.23
CA GLU A 209 12.31 -3.04 -16.28
C GLU A 209 13.34 -3.20 -15.16
N GLN A 210 14.63 -3.26 -15.53
CA GLN A 210 15.71 -3.39 -14.56
C GLN A 210 15.81 -2.17 -13.64
N ALA A 211 15.69 -0.97 -14.18
CA ALA A 211 15.67 0.28 -13.40
C ALA A 211 14.49 0.30 -12.41
N THR A 212 13.31 -0.12 -12.86
CA THR A 212 12.12 -0.24 -12.01
C THR A 212 12.36 -1.16 -10.80
N LYS A 213 12.94 -2.35 -11.03
CA LYS A 213 13.24 -3.33 -9.96
C LYS A 213 14.29 -2.79 -8.97
N ARG A 214 15.29 -2.02 -9.44
CA ARG A 214 16.34 -1.43 -8.58
C ARG A 214 15.88 -0.22 -7.79
N ALA A 215 14.88 0.52 -8.25
CA ALA A 215 14.46 1.80 -7.67
C ALA A 215 14.15 1.73 -6.17
N ALA A 216 13.69 0.59 -5.64
CA ALA A 216 13.47 0.39 -4.21
C ALA A 216 14.79 0.39 -3.44
N PHE A 217 15.81 -0.28 -3.98
CA PHE A 217 17.12 -0.42 -3.34
C PHE A 217 17.84 0.92 -3.32
N ASP A 218 17.76 1.71 -4.40
CA ASP A 218 18.37 3.04 -4.47
C ASP A 218 17.83 3.98 -3.39
N VAL A 219 16.52 3.94 -3.14
CA VAL A 219 15.90 4.72 -2.05
C VAL A 219 16.34 4.23 -0.67
N ILE A 220 16.41 2.91 -0.47
CA ILE A 220 16.82 2.32 0.81
C ILE A 220 18.31 2.61 1.07
N ASP A 221 19.17 2.50 0.08
CA ASP A 221 20.60 2.77 0.20
C ASP A 221 20.86 4.23 0.63
N GLY A 222 20.19 5.18 -0.01
CA GLY A 222 20.36 6.61 0.29
C GLY A 222 19.62 7.10 1.54
N LYS A 223 18.52 6.48 1.94
CA LYS A 223 17.62 7.00 2.99
C LYS A 223 17.44 6.05 4.19
N GLY A 224 17.79 4.77 4.03
CA GLY A 224 17.62 3.72 5.04
C GLY A 224 16.22 3.07 5.05
N TYR A 225 15.21 3.67 4.44
CA TYR A 225 13.83 3.17 4.36
C TYR A 225 13.06 3.82 3.21
N THR A 226 11.90 3.25 2.86
CA THR A 226 10.91 3.87 1.97
C THR A 226 9.66 4.25 2.76
N ASN A 227 9.04 5.40 2.48
CA ASN A 227 7.79 5.81 3.14
C ASN A 227 6.90 6.67 2.24
N ILE A 228 7.40 7.75 1.65
CA ILE A 228 6.57 8.75 0.96
C ILE A 228 5.77 8.13 -0.18
N ALA A 229 6.44 7.43 -1.10
CA ALA A 229 5.79 6.89 -2.29
C ALA A 229 4.77 5.79 -1.97
N ILE A 230 5.10 4.88 -1.02
CA ILE A 230 4.17 3.81 -0.61
C ILE A 230 2.97 4.36 0.18
N ALA A 231 3.18 5.35 1.05
CA ALA A 231 2.09 6.03 1.74
C ALA A 231 1.18 6.79 0.76
N SER A 232 1.76 7.45 -0.25
CA SER A 232 0.98 8.11 -1.30
C SER A 232 0.17 7.12 -2.14
N ALA A 233 0.74 5.96 -2.49
CA ALA A 233 0.04 4.88 -3.20
C ALA A 233 -1.15 4.35 -2.37
N ALA A 234 -0.91 4.08 -1.08
CA ALA A 234 -1.96 3.64 -0.16
C ALA A 234 -3.07 4.70 0.01
N ALA A 235 -2.71 5.98 0.10
CA ALA A 235 -3.68 7.07 0.20
C ALA A 235 -4.61 7.14 -1.03
N VAL A 236 -4.09 6.87 -2.24
CA VAL A 236 -4.93 6.79 -3.45
C VAL A 236 -5.91 5.63 -3.38
N LEU A 237 -5.47 4.44 -2.94
CA LEU A 237 -6.37 3.29 -2.75
C LEU A 237 -7.44 3.56 -1.70
N ILE A 238 -7.06 4.19 -0.58
CA ILE A 238 -7.99 4.62 0.47
C ILE A 238 -9.02 5.60 -0.06
N ASP A 239 -8.61 6.59 -0.87
CA ASP A 239 -9.52 7.53 -1.50
C ASP A 239 -10.53 6.82 -2.40
N MET A 240 -10.07 5.88 -3.24
CA MET A 240 -10.94 5.07 -4.09
C MET A 240 -11.99 4.28 -3.29
N ILE A 241 -11.62 3.72 -2.13
CA ILE A 241 -12.55 3.00 -1.25
C ILE A 241 -13.56 3.97 -0.62
N LEU A 242 -13.08 5.07 -0.02
CA LEU A 242 -13.93 6.02 0.71
C LEU A 242 -14.92 6.76 -0.19
N THR A 243 -14.52 7.03 -1.44
CA THR A 243 -15.35 7.72 -2.44
C THR A 243 -16.18 6.77 -3.30
N ASP A 244 -15.98 5.45 -3.16
CA ASP A 244 -16.59 4.42 -4.00
C ASP A 244 -16.38 4.69 -5.51
N SER A 245 -15.17 5.10 -5.86
CA SER A 245 -14.86 5.67 -7.18
C SER A 245 -14.93 4.65 -8.33
N HIS A 246 -14.84 3.36 -8.01
CA HIS A 246 -14.69 2.27 -9.00
C HIS A 246 -13.50 2.50 -9.95
N GLY A 247 -12.44 3.10 -9.42
CA GLY A 247 -11.20 3.35 -10.15
C GLY A 247 -10.39 2.07 -10.36
N GLU A 248 -9.64 2.02 -11.47
CA GLU A 248 -8.72 0.91 -11.75
C GLU A 248 -7.40 1.11 -11.00
N ALA A 249 -6.95 0.06 -10.32
CA ALA A 249 -5.62 0.00 -9.70
C ALA A 249 -5.02 -1.41 -9.84
N ILE A 250 -3.70 -1.50 -9.71
CA ILE A 250 -3.01 -2.79 -9.57
C ILE A 250 -2.80 -3.06 -8.08
N VAL A 251 -3.30 -4.18 -7.59
CA VAL A 251 -3.24 -4.54 -6.16
C VAL A 251 -2.99 -6.03 -5.99
N SER A 252 -2.37 -6.41 -4.88
CA SER A 252 -2.25 -7.82 -4.48
C SER A 252 -3.62 -8.32 -4.07
N ARG A 253 -4.25 -9.08 -4.95
CA ARG A 253 -5.60 -9.62 -4.81
C ARG A 253 -5.64 -11.12 -5.01
N TYR A 254 -6.68 -11.77 -4.48
CA TYR A 254 -6.81 -13.20 -4.67
C TYR A 254 -7.19 -13.56 -6.12
N ASN A 255 -6.43 -14.47 -6.71
CA ASN A 255 -6.75 -15.04 -8.01
C ASN A 255 -7.22 -16.49 -7.84
N ASP A 256 -8.49 -16.77 -8.18
CA ASP A 256 -9.09 -18.10 -8.01
C ASP A 256 -8.43 -19.17 -8.91
N LYS A 257 -7.90 -18.80 -10.08
CA LYS A 257 -7.24 -19.74 -10.98
C LYS A 257 -5.86 -20.17 -10.46
N LEU A 258 -5.13 -19.24 -9.85
CA LEU A 258 -3.81 -19.50 -9.28
C LEU A 258 -3.86 -19.96 -7.82
N GLY A 259 -4.99 -19.73 -7.13
CA GLY A 259 -5.17 -20.11 -5.74
C GLY A 259 -4.34 -19.27 -4.75
N CYS A 260 -3.86 -18.09 -5.14
CA CYS A 260 -2.99 -17.24 -4.34
C CYS A 260 -3.29 -15.75 -4.54
N TYR A 261 -2.72 -14.94 -3.65
CA TYR A 261 -2.66 -13.49 -3.81
C TYR A 261 -1.51 -13.10 -4.74
N ILE A 262 -1.77 -12.22 -5.68
CA ILE A 262 -0.82 -11.74 -6.68
C ILE A 262 -1.31 -10.41 -7.24
N SER A 263 -0.40 -9.55 -7.69
CA SER A 263 -0.76 -8.23 -8.20
C SER A 263 -1.38 -8.32 -9.61
N LEU A 264 -2.65 -7.98 -9.67
CA LEU A 264 -3.46 -7.93 -10.89
C LEU A 264 -4.30 -6.65 -10.90
N PRO A 265 -4.70 -6.15 -12.08
CA PRO A 265 -5.66 -5.06 -12.17
C PRO A 265 -6.97 -5.41 -11.46
N ALA A 266 -7.53 -4.42 -10.76
CA ALA A 266 -8.78 -4.52 -10.05
C ALA A 266 -9.54 -3.19 -10.11
N ILE A 267 -10.85 -3.26 -9.98
CA ILE A 267 -11.70 -2.10 -9.75
C ILE A 267 -11.85 -1.93 -8.23
N ILE A 268 -11.44 -0.78 -7.72
CA ILE A 268 -11.45 -0.49 -6.27
C ILE A 268 -12.65 0.37 -5.93
N GLY A 269 -13.42 -0.08 -4.95
CA GLY A 269 -14.58 0.63 -4.42
C GLY A 269 -14.81 0.31 -2.94
N ARG A 270 -15.93 0.74 -2.41
CA ARG A 270 -16.28 0.65 -0.98
C ARG A 270 -16.28 -0.79 -0.43
N GLU A 271 -16.55 -1.78 -1.25
CA GLU A 271 -16.57 -3.19 -0.87
C GLU A 271 -15.20 -3.87 -1.03
N GLY A 272 -14.17 -3.11 -1.41
CA GLY A 272 -12.82 -3.60 -1.65
C GLY A 272 -12.48 -3.76 -3.13
N ASP A 273 -11.70 -4.81 -3.47
CA ASP A 273 -11.28 -5.09 -4.83
C ASP A 273 -12.29 -5.97 -5.59
N ARG A 274 -12.52 -5.65 -6.86
CA ARG A 274 -13.29 -6.47 -7.80
C ARG A 274 -12.46 -6.77 -9.05
N PRO A 275 -12.63 -7.97 -9.67
CA PRO A 275 -11.92 -8.33 -10.90
C PRO A 275 -12.23 -7.39 -12.06
#